data_ffa4c39727e2681fad551bba1c86a5df
#
_entry.id   ffa4c39727e2681fad551bba1c86a5df
#
_cell.length_a   1.000
_cell.length_b   1.000
_cell.length_c   1.000
_cell.angle_alpha   90.00
_cell.angle_beta   90.00
_cell.angle_gamma   90.00
#
_symmetry.space_group_name_H-M   'P 1'
#
loop_
_entity.id
_entity.type
_entity.pdbx_description
1 polymer ?
#
loop_
_entity_poly.entity_id
_entity_poly.type
_entity_poly.pdbx_seq_one_letter_code
_entity_poly.pdbx_strand_id
1 'polypeptide(L)'
;MNNSFLILLSIIVVSCSLKDNSKSTALKVEIIKSDTGFQLLRAGKPYFIKGARTIATEHMDKVAAVGGNSVRIGSQGNLQAKLDTAHHYGLSVLFGLPVKSERGGFNYNDTAAVREQKEKVLQLVEEYQYHPAVLMWAIGNELDYVPDDPENYNLKLWDAINDIAKAIHVIDPNHPAITVVGTGRKYKMEDIVSRAPDLDALGINSYGDIYQVPEWVRNYNLNKPYLITEWGPTGHWQVNENKWGLPLEETTTEKADKYLERHEEIIKADPYSLGGYSFLWTQGRQERTHTWYNMFFDTGEETEAVEVMQYAWTGEWPDNRAPKIDSVMLNQKSKNADILLEADKSYQAQVYATDQDHLSYEWEIYPENTEFGYAGHGENRPESLNKLLKTNGESVVAFIAPAEEGNYRIFVYVRDQGNNIAIANIPFHVD
;
A
#
# COMPACT_ATOMS: atom_id res chain seq x y z
N MET A 1 -67.53 -57.21 -3.07
CA MET A 1 -67.11 -55.99 -3.80
C MET A 1 -66.82 -54.93 -2.74
N ASN A 2 -65.57 -54.85 -2.25
CA ASN A 2 -65.14 -53.88 -1.26
C ASN A 2 -64.24 -52.83 -1.91
N ASN A 3 -64.75 -51.62 -1.99
CA ASN A 3 -63.95 -50.44 -2.42
C ASN A 3 -63.26 -49.83 -1.22
N SER A 4 -61.97 -49.98 -1.14
CA SER A 4 -61.13 -49.24 -0.17
C SER A 4 -60.66 -47.94 -0.82
N PHE A 5 -61.08 -46.79 -0.25
CA PHE A 5 -60.60 -45.46 -0.61
C PHE A 5 -59.31 -45.17 0.18
N LEU A 6 -58.21 -45.00 -0.54
CA LEU A 6 -56.94 -44.48 0.02
C LEU A 6 -56.98 -42.96 0.02
N ILE A 7 -57.00 -42.36 1.22
CA ILE A 7 -56.82 -40.90 1.39
C ILE A 7 -55.33 -40.63 1.49
N LEU A 8 -54.78 -39.91 0.49
CA LEU A 8 -53.41 -39.43 0.49
C LEU A 8 -53.37 -38.11 1.28
N LEU A 9 -52.75 -38.15 2.46
CA LEU A 9 -52.54 -36.96 3.30
C LEU A 9 -51.23 -36.29 2.86
N SER A 10 -51.31 -35.15 2.12
CA SER A 10 -50.15 -34.36 1.72
C SER A 10 -49.74 -33.48 2.90
N ILE A 11 -48.61 -33.80 3.50
CA ILE A 11 -47.97 -32.96 4.53
C ILE A 11 -47.19 -31.87 3.81
N ILE A 12 -47.68 -30.62 3.85
CA ILE A 12 -46.95 -29.44 3.40
C ILE A 12 -46.01 -29.07 4.55
N VAL A 13 -44.72 -29.39 4.37
CA VAL A 13 -43.64 -28.88 5.25
C VAL A 13 -43.36 -27.44 4.83
N VAL A 14 -43.93 -26.48 5.57
CA VAL A 14 -43.53 -25.07 5.47
C VAL A 14 -42.17 -24.93 6.17
N SER A 15 -41.10 -24.92 5.36
CA SER A 15 -39.76 -24.57 5.84
C SER A 15 -39.73 -23.07 6.12
N CYS A 16 -40.01 -22.67 7.37
CA CYS A 16 -39.70 -21.33 7.84
C CYS A 16 -38.17 -21.23 7.97
N SER A 17 -37.52 -20.65 6.98
CA SER A 17 -36.16 -20.19 7.10
C SER A 17 -36.15 -19.03 8.10
N LEU A 18 -35.88 -19.34 9.37
CA LEU A 18 -35.51 -18.32 10.35
C LEU A 18 -34.22 -17.69 9.86
N LYS A 19 -34.28 -16.48 9.30
CA LYS A 19 -33.12 -15.61 9.20
C LYS A 19 -32.65 -15.42 10.64
N ASP A 20 -31.53 -16.05 10.96
CA ASP A 20 -30.84 -15.85 12.23
C ASP A 20 -30.36 -14.37 12.25
N ASN A 21 -31.15 -13.51 12.83
CA ASN A 21 -30.86 -12.12 13.12
C ASN A 21 -30.01 -12.03 14.41
N SER A 22 -29.05 -12.94 14.60
CA SER A 22 -27.99 -12.71 15.55
C SER A 22 -27.15 -11.57 14.96
N LYS A 23 -27.36 -10.33 15.45
CA LYS A 23 -26.45 -9.24 15.22
C LYS A 23 -25.07 -9.78 15.60
N SER A 24 -24.19 -9.95 14.63
CA SER A 24 -22.78 -10.26 14.88
C SER A 24 -22.30 -9.22 15.91
N THR A 25 -21.81 -9.68 17.03
CA THR A 25 -21.21 -8.77 18.01
C THR A 25 -19.87 -8.34 17.44
N ALA A 26 -19.64 -7.03 17.36
CA ALA A 26 -18.35 -6.48 16.93
C ALA A 26 -17.21 -7.13 17.73
N LEU A 27 -16.14 -7.45 17.06
CA LEU A 27 -14.92 -7.93 17.72
C LEU A 27 -14.26 -6.74 18.41
N LYS A 28 -14.10 -6.79 19.72
CA LYS A 28 -13.47 -5.71 20.48
C LYS A 28 -11.99 -5.60 20.13
N VAL A 29 -11.54 -4.40 19.79
CA VAL A 29 -10.16 -4.02 19.53
C VAL A 29 -9.75 -2.95 20.54
N GLU A 30 -8.66 -3.18 21.27
CA GLU A 30 -8.21 -2.31 22.34
C GLU A 30 -6.72 -2.00 22.20
N ILE A 31 -6.37 -0.77 22.49
CA ILE A 31 -4.98 -0.34 22.63
C ILE A 31 -4.71 -0.21 24.12
N ILE A 32 -3.76 -1.00 24.62
CA ILE A 32 -3.35 -0.96 26.03
C ILE A 32 -1.94 -0.39 26.15
N LYS A 33 -1.74 0.46 27.15
CA LYS A 33 -0.41 1.00 27.48
C LYS A 33 0.28 0.05 28.45
N SER A 34 1.55 -0.24 28.19
CA SER A 34 2.44 -0.99 29.08
C SER A 34 3.56 -0.07 29.60
N ASP A 35 4.41 -0.59 30.49
CA ASP A 35 5.55 0.17 31.05
C ASP A 35 6.57 0.57 29.96
N THR A 36 6.66 -0.18 28.87
CA THR A 36 7.65 0.03 27.81
C THR A 36 7.07 0.58 26.50
N GLY A 37 5.75 0.53 26.31
CA GLY A 37 5.13 0.93 25.04
C GLY A 37 3.64 0.67 25.00
N PHE A 38 3.16 0.19 23.86
CA PHE A 38 1.75 -0.08 23.62
C PHE A 38 1.55 -1.47 23.01
N GLN A 39 0.36 -2.02 23.22
CA GLN A 39 -0.05 -3.28 22.65
C GLN A 39 -1.47 -3.17 22.10
N LEU A 40 -1.69 -3.68 20.90
CA LEU A 40 -3.01 -3.87 20.34
C LEU A 40 -3.55 -5.24 20.77
N LEU A 41 -4.80 -5.27 21.21
CA LEU A 41 -5.55 -6.50 21.45
C LEU A 41 -6.72 -6.59 20.47
N ARG A 42 -6.95 -7.76 19.89
CA ARG A 42 -8.15 -8.08 19.11
C ARG A 42 -8.84 -9.27 19.72
N ALA A 43 -10.11 -9.11 20.12
CA ALA A 43 -10.87 -10.11 20.89
C ALA A 43 -10.10 -10.58 22.16
N GLY A 44 -9.44 -9.65 22.86
CA GLY A 44 -8.67 -9.89 24.08
C GLY A 44 -7.33 -10.61 23.87
N LYS A 45 -6.89 -10.84 22.63
CA LYS A 45 -5.60 -11.48 22.31
C LYS A 45 -4.62 -10.45 21.75
N PRO A 46 -3.32 -10.56 22.10
CA PRO A 46 -2.28 -9.75 21.48
C PRO A 46 -2.33 -9.83 19.95
N TYR A 47 -2.26 -8.66 19.32
CA TYR A 47 -2.37 -8.53 17.88
C TYR A 47 -1.34 -7.52 17.37
N PHE A 48 -0.38 -7.99 16.57
CA PHE A 48 0.56 -7.13 15.88
C PHE A 48 0.18 -7.10 14.40
N ILE A 49 0.06 -5.90 13.82
CA ILE A 49 -0.42 -5.73 12.45
C ILE A 49 0.69 -6.16 11.47
N LYS A 50 0.45 -7.26 10.77
CA LYS A 50 1.19 -7.79 9.63
C LYS A 50 0.37 -7.49 8.39
N GLY A 51 0.44 -6.25 7.91
CA GLY A 51 -0.55 -5.72 6.99
C GLY A 51 -0.02 -5.40 5.60
N ALA A 52 -0.96 -5.37 4.65
CA ALA A 52 -0.74 -4.95 3.27
C ALA A 52 -1.75 -3.88 2.84
N ARG A 53 -1.29 -2.86 2.11
CA ARG A 53 -2.18 -1.88 1.46
C ARG A 53 -2.67 -2.46 0.15
N THR A 54 -3.97 -2.74 0.05
CA THR A 54 -4.62 -3.24 -1.17
C THR A 54 -5.54 -2.17 -1.76
N ILE A 55 -5.69 -2.17 -3.09
CA ILE A 55 -6.63 -1.27 -3.78
C ILE A 55 -8.01 -1.93 -3.91
N ALA A 56 -8.03 -3.19 -4.30
CA ALA A 56 -9.23 -3.99 -4.46
C ALA A 56 -9.11 -5.32 -3.68
N THR A 57 -9.86 -6.33 -4.07
CA THR A 57 -9.84 -7.64 -3.41
C THR A 57 -8.74 -8.57 -3.95
N GLU A 58 -8.14 -8.19 -5.08
CA GLU A 58 -7.04 -8.96 -5.67
C GLU A 58 -5.90 -9.12 -4.67
N HIS A 59 -5.31 -10.28 -4.66
CA HIS A 59 -4.18 -10.67 -3.81
C HIS A 59 -4.44 -10.64 -2.29
N MET A 60 -5.68 -10.48 -1.79
CA MET A 60 -5.97 -10.64 -0.36
C MET A 60 -5.74 -12.07 0.12
N ASP A 61 -6.02 -13.05 -0.72
CA ASP A 61 -5.68 -14.46 -0.50
C ASP A 61 -4.17 -14.64 -0.31
N LYS A 62 -3.37 -13.98 -1.14
CA LYS A 62 -1.92 -14.03 -1.06
C LYS A 62 -1.39 -13.36 0.23
N VAL A 63 -1.99 -12.25 0.66
CA VAL A 63 -1.64 -11.65 1.97
C VAL A 63 -1.77 -12.67 3.09
N ALA A 64 -2.90 -13.39 3.13
CA ALA A 64 -3.13 -14.42 4.14
C ALA A 64 -2.17 -15.62 3.98
N ALA A 65 -1.94 -16.07 2.74
CA ALA A 65 -1.08 -17.21 2.44
C ALA A 65 0.37 -17.00 2.90
N VAL A 66 0.89 -15.77 2.81
CA VAL A 66 2.25 -15.44 3.25
C VAL A 66 2.33 -14.97 4.71
N GLY A 67 1.28 -15.20 5.51
CA GLY A 67 1.27 -14.94 6.95
C GLY A 67 0.86 -13.53 7.38
N GLY A 68 0.35 -12.71 6.46
CA GLY A 68 -0.31 -11.45 6.79
C GLY A 68 -1.63 -11.67 7.52
N ASN A 69 -2.05 -10.69 8.31
CA ASN A 69 -3.25 -10.77 9.14
C ASN A 69 -4.20 -9.58 8.97
N SER A 70 -3.80 -8.57 8.20
CA SER A 70 -4.56 -7.34 8.03
C SER A 70 -4.38 -6.74 6.64
N VAL A 71 -5.43 -6.07 6.13
CA VAL A 71 -5.34 -5.22 4.94
C VAL A 71 -5.81 -3.81 5.25
N ARG A 72 -5.21 -2.82 4.58
CA ARG A 72 -5.71 -1.45 4.59
C ARG A 72 -6.46 -1.20 3.29
N ILE A 73 -7.70 -0.75 3.39
CA ILE A 73 -8.56 -0.43 2.24
C ILE A 73 -9.00 1.04 2.27
N GLY A 74 -9.27 1.60 1.10
CA GLY A 74 -9.96 2.89 0.96
C GLY A 74 -11.47 2.72 0.88
N SER A 75 -12.20 3.83 0.99
CA SER A 75 -13.67 3.90 0.95
C SER A 75 -14.29 3.79 -0.44
N GLN A 76 -13.50 3.54 -1.48
CA GLN A 76 -13.99 3.46 -2.86
C GLN A 76 -14.40 2.04 -3.24
N GLY A 77 -15.33 1.94 -4.19
CA GLY A 77 -15.80 0.66 -4.72
C GLY A 77 -16.78 -0.08 -3.80
N ASN A 78 -16.89 -1.39 -3.97
CA ASN A 78 -17.79 -2.23 -3.17
C ASN A 78 -17.15 -2.58 -1.81
N LEU A 79 -17.48 -1.80 -0.79
CA LEU A 79 -16.93 -1.94 0.56
C LEU A 79 -17.32 -3.25 1.22
N GLN A 80 -18.59 -3.67 1.06
CA GLN A 80 -19.06 -4.94 1.61
C GLN A 80 -18.24 -6.11 1.05
N ALA A 81 -18.05 -6.16 -0.27
CA ALA A 81 -17.24 -7.22 -0.89
C ALA A 81 -15.80 -7.22 -0.39
N LYS A 82 -15.19 -6.05 -0.18
CA LYS A 82 -13.83 -5.96 0.37
C LYS A 82 -13.76 -6.50 1.80
N LEU A 83 -14.71 -6.15 2.64
CA LEU A 83 -14.78 -6.63 4.02
C LEU A 83 -15.06 -8.14 4.08
N ASP A 84 -16.01 -8.63 3.28
CA ASP A 84 -16.35 -10.06 3.22
C ASP A 84 -15.15 -10.89 2.72
N THR A 85 -14.44 -10.41 1.70
CA THR A 85 -13.25 -11.07 1.17
C THR A 85 -12.13 -11.10 2.21
N ALA A 86 -11.86 -9.98 2.88
CA ALA A 86 -10.88 -9.93 3.96
C ALA A 86 -11.25 -10.91 5.09
N HIS A 87 -12.52 -10.93 5.51
CA HIS A 87 -13.00 -11.85 6.54
C HIS A 87 -12.88 -13.31 6.09
N HIS A 88 -13.21 -13.63 4.84
CA HIS A 88 -13.08 -14.97 4.28
C HIS A 88 -11.66 -15.53 4.41
N TYR A 89 -10.65 -14.68 4.19
CA TYR A 89 -9.23 -15.04 4.34
C TYR A 89 -8.68 -14.84 5.76
N GLY A 90 -9.53 -14.53 6.74
CA GLY A 90 -9.11 -14.32 8.14
C GLY A 90 -8.36 -13.00 8.38
N LEU A 91 -8.40 -12.08 7.44
CA LEU A 91 -7.77 -10.78 7.52
C LEU A 91 -8.65 -9.77 8.27
N SER A 92 -8.03 -8.92 9.06
CA SER A 92 -8.66 -7.71 9.59
C SER A 92 -8.48 -6.53 8.63
N VAL A 93 -9.25 -5.47 8.85
CA VAL A 93 -9.29 -4.32 7.94
C VAL A 93 -9.07 -3.01 8.70
N LEU A 94 -8.02 -2.28 8.33
CA LEU A 94 -7.93 -0.84 8.60
C LEU A 94 -8.78 -0.12 7.55
N PHE A 95 -9.93 0.39 7.99
CA PHE A 95 -10.94 0.96 7.10
C PHE A 95 -10.72 2.47 6.92
N GLY A 96 -10.33 2.89 5.71
CA GLY A 96 -10.17 4.30 5.36
C GLY A 96 -11.51 5.00 5.15
N LEU A 97 -11.84 5.94 6.01
CA LEU A 97 -13.04 6.77 5.93
C LEU A 97 -12.85 7.95 4.96
N PRO A 98 -13.88 8.30 4.15
CA PRO A 98 -13.76 9.28 3.08
C PRO A 98 -13.83 10.72 3.59
N VAL A 99 -12.76 11.21 4.18
CA VAL A 99 -12.61 12.62 4.56
C VAL A 99 -11.85 13.36 3.47
N LYS A 100 -12.35 14.52 3.06
CA LYS A 100 -11.80 15.32 1.97
C LYS A 100 -10.72 16.27 2.46
N SER A 101 -9.68 16.47 1.67
CA SER A 101 -8.61 17.45 1.91
C SER A 101 -8.91 18.81 1.27
N GLU A 102 -8.31 19.88 1.80
CA GLU A 102 -8.36 21.20 1.16
C GLU A 102 -7.66 21.21 -0.21
N ARG A 103 -6.64 20.39 -0.38
CA ARG A 103 -6.00 20.10 -1.67
C ARG A 103 -7.01 19.65 -2.74
N GLY A 104 -8.05 18.91 -2.34
CA GLY A 104 -9.16 18.48 -3.19
C GLY A 104 -10.30 19.48 -3.29
N GLY A 105 -10.11 20.75 -2.84
CA GLY A 105 -11.11 21.82 -2.91
C GLY A 105 -12.09 21.85 -1.75
N PHE A 106 -11.87 21.08 -0.67
CA PHE A 106 -12.70 21.14 0.52
C PHE A 106 -12.30 22.35 1.41
N ASN A 107 -13.29 23.01 2.02
CA ASN A 107 -13.04 24.18 2.86
C ASN A 107 -13.45 23.90 4.31
N TYR A 108 -12.48 23.72 5.20
CA TYR A 108 -12.72 23.49 6.64
C TYR A 108 -13.25 24.72 7.39
N ASN A 109 -13.33 25.90 6.77
CA ASN A 109 -14.03 27.06 7.32
C ASN A 109 -15.55 27.02 7.06
N ASP A 110 -16.02 26.19 6.11
CA ASP A 110 -17.44 25.95 5.87
C ASP A 110 -17.98 24.92 6.87
N THR A 111 -18.57 25.42 7.96
CA THR A 111 -19.10 24.59 9.03
C THR A 111 -20.26 23.69 8.61
N ALA A 112 -21.02 24.08 7.56
CA ALA A 112 -22.09 23.25 7.02
C ALA A 112 -21.53 22.07 6.24
N ALA A 113 -20.54 22.30 5.37
CA ALA A 113 -19.84 21.25 4.64
C ALA A 113 -19.10 20.27 5.58
N VAL A 114 -18.45 20.79 6.64
CA VAL A 114 -17.76 19.97 7.64
C VAL A 114 -18.77 19.06 8.37
N ARG A 115 -19.93 19.58 8.76
CA ARG A 115 -20.99 18.78 9.40
C ARG A 115 -21.52 17.71 8.46
N GLU A 116 -21.84 18.04 7.22
CA GLU A 116 -22.34 17.08 6.22
C GLU A 116 -21.31 15.96 5.96
N GLN A 117 -20.03 16.31 5.88
CA GLN A 117 -18.96 15.32 5.75
C GLN A 117 -18.91 14.36 6.94
N LYS A 118 -18.97 14.91 8.17
CA LYS A 118 -19.01 14.11 9.39
C LYS A 118 -20.20 13.14 9.38
N GLU A 119 -21.41 13.61 9.05
CA GLU A 119 -22.62 12.78 8.99
C GLU A 119 -22.45 11.59 8.02
N LYS A 120 -21.88 11.83 6.81
CA LYS A 120 -21.61 10.79 5.82
C LYS A 120 -20.56 9.76 6.32
N VAL A 121 -19.55 10.23 7.02
CA VAL A 121 -18.53 9.34 7.61
C VAL A 121 -19.13 8.46 8.68
N LEU A 122 -19.96 9.03 9.57
CA LEU A 122 -20.60 8.29 10.65
C LEU A 122 -21.61 7.27 10.14
N GLN A 123 -22.32 7.54 9.03
CA GLN A 123 -23.20 6.54 8.39
C GLN A 123 -22.42 5.28 7.97
N LEU A 124 -21.19 5.41 7.44
CA LEU A 124 -20.34 4.25 7.13
C LEU A 124 -19.92 3.49 8.38
N VAL A 125 -19.60 4.19 9.47
CA VAL A 125 -19.27 3.55 10.73
C VAL A 125 -20.47 2.79 11.27
N GLU A 126 -21.66 3.38 11.29
CA GLU A 126 -22.92 2.73 11.71
C GLU A 126 -23.21 1.47 10.88
N GLU A 127 -22.97 1.52 9.55
CA GLU A 127 -23.23 0.42 8.63
C GLU A 127 -22.28 -0.77 8.88
N TYR A 128 -21.00 -0.50 9.13
CA TYR A 128 -19.97 -1.56 9.16
C TYR A 128 -19.41 -1.89 10.55
N GLN A 129 -19.77 -1.20 11.63
CA GLN A 129 -19.22 -1.40 12.98
C GLN A 129 -19.32 -2.84 13.51
N TYR A 130 -20.29 -3.60 13.04
CA TYR A 130 -20.47 -5.00 13.45
C TYR A 130 -19.82 -6.01 12.50
N HIS A 131 -19.14 -5.54 11.45
CA HIS A 131 -18.48 -6.45 10.52
C HIS A 131 -17.22 -7.03 11.15
N PRO A 132 -17.06 -8.38 11.21
CA PRO A 132 -15.99 -9.03 11.98
C PRO A 132 -14.57 -8.74 11.44
N ALA A 133 -14.43 -8.26 10.21
CA ALA A 133 -13.15 -7.87 9.66
C ALA A 133 -12.68 -6.48 10.14
N VAL A 134 -13.54 -5.60 10.61
CA VAL A 134 -13.13 -4.25 11.02
C VAL A 134 -12.11 -4.33 12.16
N LEU A 135 -11.01 -3.62 12.03
CA LEU A 135 -9.95 -3.49 13.03
C LEU A 135 -9.90 -2.08 13.61
N MET A 136 -9.88 -1.07 12.76
CA MET A 136 -9.80 0.34 13.14
C MET A 136 -10.40 1.22 12.04
N TRP A 137 -10.79 2.43 12.41
CA TRP A 137 -11.27 3.47 11.54
C TRP A 137 -10.17 4.49 11.25
N ALA A 138 -9.75 4.62 10.00
CA ALA A 138 -8.78 5.63 9.58
C ALA A 138 -9.51 6.85 9.00
N ILE A 139 -9.52 7.95 9.74
CA ILE A 139 -10.19 9.21 9.39
C ILE A 139 -9.34 9.99 8.38
N GLY A 140 -9.59 9.73 7.09
CA GLY A 140 -8.87 10.33 5.98
C GLY A 140 -7.44 9.78 5.76
N ASN A 141 -6.72 10.38 4.81
CA ASN A 141 -5.33 10.07 4.47
C ASN A 141 -4.62 11.33 3.98
N GLU A 142 -3.52 11.72 4.64
CA GLU A 142 -2.66 12.86 4.27
C GLU A 142 -3.47 14.14 3.96
N LEU A 143 -4.43 14.46 4.83
CA LEU A 143 -5.36 15.57 4.63
C LEU A 143 -4.69 16.94 4.76
N ASP A 144 -3.57 16.99 5.48
CA ASP A 144 -2.76 18.17 5.78
C ASP A 144 -1.74 18.51 4.69
N TYR A 145 -1.65 17.70 3.64
CA TYR A 145 -0.67 17.93 2.59
C TYR A 145 -1.08 19.10 1.68
N VAL A 146 -0.29 20.18 1.72
CA VAL A 146 -0.36 21.34 0.83
C VAL A 146 0.92 21.39 0.01
N PRO A 147 0.90 21.19 -1.32
CA PRO A 147 2.10 21.01 -2.14
C PRO A 147 3.07 22.18 -2.06
N ASP A 148 2.58 23.41 -2.16
CA ASP A 148 3.38 24.63 -2.29
C ASP A 148 3.70 25.29 -0.92
N ASP A 149 2.97 24.94 0.13
CA ASP A 149 3.14 25.48 1.47
C ASP A 149 2.76 24.45 2.55
N PRO A 150 3.63 23.47 2.78
CA PRO A 150 3.31 22.34 3.66
C PRO A 150 3.15 22.71 5.14
N GLU A 151 3.53 23.93 5.55
CA GLU A 151 3.40 24.42 6.93
C GLU A 151 2.12 25.24 7.16
N ASN A 152 1.49 25.70 6.09
CA ASN A 152 0.33 26.59 6.16
C ASN A 152 -0.96 25.92 5.69
N TYR A 153 -1.39 24.94 6.46
CA TYR A 153 -2.68 24.27 6.25
C TYR A 153 -3.70 24.72 7.31
N ASN A 154 -4.97 24.49 7.05
CA ASN A 154 -6.04 24.95 7.93
C ASN A 154 -6.13 24.10 9.20
N LEU A 155 -5.82 24.68 10.35
CA LEU A 155 -5.84 23.98 11.63
C LEU A 155 -7.24 23.44 12.02
N LYS A 156 -8.32 23.98 11.48
CA LYS A 156 -9.68 23.43 11.68
C LYS A 156 -9.86 22.00 11.12
N LEU A 157 -8.94 21.57 10.25
CA LEU A 157 -8.84 20.17 9.85
C LEU A 157 -8.76 19.25 11.07
N TRP A 158 -7.84 19.53 12.01
CA TRP A 158 -7.64 18.69 13.19
C TRP A 158 -8.82 18.74 14.16
N ASP A 159 -9.48 19.90 14.29
CA ASP A 159 -10.71 20.02 15.06
C ASP A 159 -11.82 19.14 14.47
N ALA A 160 -11.98 19.15 13.15
CA ALA A 160 -12.97 18.31 12.45
C ALA A 160 -12.66 16.81 12.57
N ILE A 161 -11.38 16.41 12.46
CA ILE A 161 -10.94 15.02 12.68
C ILE A 161 -11.24 14.59 14.10
N ASN A 162 -10.95 15.42 15.09
CA ASN A 162 -11.23 15.13 16.50
C ASN A 162 -12.74 14.96 16.77
N ASP A 163 -13.56 15.82 16.18
CA ASP A 163 -15.02 15.72 16.29
C ASP A 163 -15.59 14.44 15.67
N ILE A 164 -14.97 13.95 14.59
CA ILE A 164 -15.31 12.65 14.00
C ILE A 164 -14.87 11.52 14.93
N ALA A 165 -13.65 11.54 15.47
CA ALA A 165 -13.13 10.52 16.39
C ALA A 165 -14.03 10.38 17.64
N LYS A 166 -14.39 11.51 18.27
CA LYS A 166 -15.36 11.52 19.40
C LYS A 166 -16.69 10.86 19.04
N ALA A 167 -17.23 11.18 17.88
CA ALA A 167 -18.51 10.64 17.45
C ALA A 167 -18.41 9.13 17.12
N ILE A 168 -17.27 8.69 16.56
CA ILE A 168 -17.01 7.26 16.34
C ILE A 168 -17.03 6.51 17.67
N HIS A 169 -16.35 6.99 18.72
CA HIS A 169 -16.34 6.34 20.04
C HIS A 169 -17.75 6.20 20.69
N VAL A 170 -18.68 7.10 20.33
CA VAL A 170 -20.07 7.01 20.80
C VAL A 170 -20.86 5.93 20.05
N ILE A 171 -20.64 5.82 18.73
CA ILE A 171 -21.37 4.88 17.85
C ILE A 171 -20.74 3.49 17.93
N ASP A 172 -19.43 3.43 17.91
CA ASP A 172 -18.63 2.20 17.90
C ASP A 172 -17.54 2.24 18.98
N PRO A 173 -17.85 1.85 20.21
CA PRO A 173 -16.89 1.78 21.30
C PRO A 173 -15.93 0.58 21.20
N ASN A 174 -16.03 -0.23 20.14
CA ASN A 174 -15.26 -1.47 20.00
C ASN A 174 -14.01 -1.31 19.11
N HIS A 175 -13.94 -0.28 18.28
CA HIS A 175 -12.83 -0.12 17.34
C HIS A 175 -12.16 1.25 17.51
N PRO A 176 -10.82 1.30 17.58
CA PRO A 176 -10.07 2.54 17.65
C PRO A 176 -10.24 3.41 16.41
N ALA A 177 -10.19 4.75 16.63
CA ALA A 177 -10.22 5.77 15.60
C ALA A 177 -8.83 6.40 15.45
N ILE A 178 -8.28 6.41 14.25
CA ILE A 178 -6.98 6.99 13.92
C ILE A 178 -7.12 8.00 12.77
N THR A 179 -6.10 8.82 12.54
CA THR A 179 -5.92 9.52 11.25
C THR A 179 -4.58 9.12 10.65
N VAL A 180 -4.41 9.36 9.35
CA VAL A 180 -3.20 9.01 8.61
C VAL A 180 -2.53 10.27 8.09
N VAL A 181 -1.25 10.45 8.42
CA VAL A 181 -0.42 11.57 7.97
C VAL A 181 0.75 11.06 7.13
N GLY A 182 1.20 11.86 6.17
CA GLY A 182 2.54 11.71 5.61
C GLY A 182 3.56 12.19 6.64
N THR A 183 4.80 12.00 6.44
CA THR A 183 5.95 12.31 7.32
C THR A 183 5.69 13.15 8.58
N GLY A 184 6.26 12.75 9.71
CA GLY A 184 6.04 13.40 11.03
C GLY A 184 6.82 14.68 11.23
N ARG A 185 6.45 15.80 10.61
CA ARG A 185 7.06 17.09 10.87
C ARG A 185 6.60 17.67 12.23
N LYS A 186 7.48 18.40 12.90
CA LYS A 186 7.26 18.94 14.27
C LYS A 186 5.92 19.66 14.42
N TYR A 187 5.67 20.67 13.60
CA TYR A 187 4.46 21.50 13.70
C TYR A 187 3.17 20.66 13.56
N LYS A 188 3.15 19.71 12.65
CA LYS A 188 2.05 18.79 12.44
C LYS A 188 1.75 17.94 13.68
N MET A 189 2.79 17.40 14.31
CA MET A 189 2.64 16.58 15.51
C MET A 189 2.12 17.38 16.69
N GLU A 190 2.61 18.62 16.89
CA GLU A 190 2.14 19.54 17.92
C GLU A 190 0.66 19.91 17.72
N ASP A 191 0.23 20.16 16.48
CA ASP A 191 -1.15 20.45 16.15
C ASP A 191 -2.08 19.26 16.42
N ILE A 192 -1.68 18.05 16.01
CA ILE A 192 -2.45 16.81 16.27
C ILE A 192 -2.60 16.58 17.77
N VAL A 193 -1.51 16.69 18.53
CA VAL A 193 -1.52 16.48 19.98
C VAL A 193 -2.47 17.47 20.67
N SER A 194 -2.47 18.73 20.23
CA SER A 194 -3.27 19.80 20.86
C SER A 194 -4.74 19.79 20.42
N ARG A 195 -5.02 19.47 19.15
CA ARG A 195 -6.34 19.63 18.54
C ARG A 195 -7.12 18.33 18.31
N ALA A 196 -6.41 17.19 18.22
CA ALA A 196 -7.04 15.89 17.99
C ALA A 196 -6.73 14.87 19.12
N PRO A 197 -6.96 15.23 20.40
CA PRO A 197 -6.64 14.36 21.55
C PRO A 197 -7.48 13.09 21.62
N ASP A 198 -8.62 13.00 20.93
CA ASP A 198 -9.50 11.82 20.98
C ASP A 198 -9.10 10.74 19.95
N LEU A 199 -8.07 10.95 19.13
CA LEU A 199 -7.50 9.86 18.32
C LEU A 199 -6.82 8.82 19.23
N ASP A 200 -6.99 7.53 18.94
CA ASP A 200 -6.40 6.43 19.74
C ASP A 200 -4.96 6.12 19.36
N ALA A 201 -4.62 6.30 18.09
CA ALA A 201 -3.29 6.12 17.54
C ALA A 201 -3.08 7.04 16.33
N LEU A 202 -1.85 7.08 15.82
CA LEU A 202 -1.52 7.80 14.60
C LEU A 202 -1.06 6.82 13.51
N GLY A 203 -1.69 6.89 12.34
CA GLY A 203 -1.18 6.27 11.11
C GLY A 203 -0.14 7.17 10.47
N ILE A 204 0.99 6.61 10.05
CA ILE A 204 2.08 7.37 9.42
C ILE A 204 2.45 6.69 8.11
N ASN A 205 2.36 7.42 6.99
CA ASN A 205 2.93 7.01 5.71
C ASN A 205 4.39 7.47 5.68
N SER A 206 5.33 6.54 5.59
CA SER A 206 6.76 6.86 5.62
C SER A 206 7.56 5.86 4.81
N TYR A 207 8.44 6.35 3.96
CA TYR A 207 9.26 5.57 3.05
C TYR A 207 10.74 5.67 3.42
N GLY A 208 11.54 6.48 2.73
CA GLY A 208 12.96 6.65 3.03
C GLY A 208 13.27 7.28 4.37
N ASP A 209 12.33 8.02 4.93
CA ASP A 209 12.42 8.71 6.23
C ASP A 209 11.85 7.92 7.42
N ILE A 210 11.43 6.67 7.21
CA ILE A 210 10.81 5.80 8.23
C ILE A 210 11.67 5.66 9.49
N TYR A 211 12.99 5.72 9.37
CA TYR A 211 13.94 5.62 10.49
C TYR A 211 13.81 6.75 11.53
N GLN A 212 13.19 7.88 11.14
CA GLN A 212 12.96 9.02 12.00
C GLN A 212 11.65 8.93 12.79
N VAL A 213 10.74 8.05 12.40
CA VAL A 213 9.38 7.93 13.00
C VAL A 213 9.43 7.69 14.51
N PRO A 214 10.24 6.78 15.05
CA PRO A 214 10.34 6.56 16.49
C PRO A 214 10.73 7.81 17.26
N GLU A 215 11.64 8.63 16.71
CA GLU A 215 12.06 9.88 17.30
C GLU A 215 10.95 10.94 17.25
N TRP A 216 10.26 11.10 16.14
CA TRP A 216 9.14 12.04 16.01
C TRP A 216 8.04 11.76 17.02
N VAL A 217 7.64 10.51 17.17
CA VAL A 217 6.56 10.10 18.10
C VAL A 217 6.94 10.45 19.55
N ARG A 218 8.20 10.27 19.95
CA ARG A 218 8.66 10.56 21.32
C ARG A 218 8.89 12.03 21.57
N ASN A 219 9.56 12.73 20.66
CA ASN A 219 9.99 14.12 20.87
C ASN A 219 8.83 15.11 20.86
N TYR A 220 7.72 14.77 20.19
CA TYR A 220 6.55 15.66 20.10
C TYR A 220 5.41 15.27 21.05
N ASN A 221 5.70 14.44 22.06
CA ASN A 221 4.79 14.08 23.15
C ASN A 221 3.44 13.52 22.66
N LEU A 222 3.43 12.74 21.58
CA LEU A 222 2.19 12.12 21.10
C LEU A 222 1.53 11.27 22.20
N ASN A 223 2.34 10.61 23.07
CA ASN A 223 1.87 9.71 24.16
C ASN A 223 0.85 8.66 23.73
N LYS A 224 0.85 8.32 22.45
CA LYS A 224 -0.01 7.34 21.80
C LYS A 224 0.83 6.44 20.91
N PRO A 225 0.36 5.22 20.60
CA PRO A 225 1.04 4.38 19.64
C PRO A 225 0.89 4.92 18.23
N TYR A 226 1.65 4.33 17.34
CA TYR A 226 1.52 4.55 15.90
C TYR A 226 1.49 3.23 15.14
N LEU A 227 1.07 3.29 13.90
CA LEU A 227 1.23 2.22 12.91
C LEU A 227 1.74 2.84 11.62
N ILE A 228 2.62 2.12 10.91
CA ILE A 228 3.09 2.57 9.60
C ILE A 228 2.06 2.17 8.56
N THR A 229 1.27 3.14 8.09
CA THR A 229 0.12 2.90 7.22
C THR A 229 0.46 2.74 5.75
N GLU A 230 1.62 3.23 5.34
CA GLU A 230 2.26 2.97 4.05
C GLU A 230 3.78 2.97 4.25
N TRP A 231 4.43 1.91 3.78
CA TRP A 231 5.89 1.79 3.73
C TRP A 231 6.28 0.79 2.65
N GLY A 232 7.47 0.98 2.10
CA GLY A 232 7.90 0.14 0.99
C GLY A 232 9.30 0.53 0.51
N PRO A 233 9.56 0.56 -0.81
CA PRO A 233 10.81 1.05 -1.38
C PRO A 233 10.99 2.54 -1.10
N THR A 234 12.14 3.09 -1.45
CA THR A 234 12.37 4.53 -1.34
C THR A 234 11.45 5.29 -2.30
N GLY A 235 10.81 6.35 -1.81
CA GLY A 235 9.91 7.16 -2.63
C GLY A 235 10.63 7.81 -3.81
N HIS A 236 9.97 7.93 -4.95
CA HIS A 236 10.58 8.52 -6.15
C HIS A 236 11.09 9.97 -5.95
N TRP A 237 10.57 10.65 -4.93
CA TRP A 237 11.01 12.00 -4.50
C TRP A 237 12.16 11.99 -3.48
N GLN A 238 12.65 10.80 -3.09
CA GLN A 238 13.70 10.62 -2.08
C GLN A 238 14.95 9.96 -2.66
N VAL A 239 14.88 9.41 -3.87
CA VAL A 239 16.04 8.82 -4.55
C VAL A 239 16.86 9.89 -5.27
N ASN A 240 18.10 9.54 -5.61
CA ASN A 240 18.92 10.39 -6.46
C ASN A 240 18.32 10.51 -7.86
N GLU A 241 18.56 11.65 -8.50
CA GLU A 241 18.21 11.90 -9.89
C GLU A 241 19.47 12.00 -10.73
N ASN A 242 19.34 11.68 -12.03
CA ASN A 242 20.38 12.00 -12.99
C ASN A 242 20.33 13.49 -13.38
N LYS A 243 21.26 13.96 -14.21
CA LYS A 243 21.36 15.39 -14.61
C LYS A 243 20.14 15.94 -15.37
N TRP A 244 19.24 15.07 -15.85
CA TRP A 244 17.97 15.45 -16.50
C TRP A 244 16.77 15.40 -15.55
N GLY A 245 17.00 15.24 -14.22
CA GLY A 245 15.93 15.18 -13.23
C GLY A 245 15.13 13.87 -13.25
N LEU A 246 15.71 12.79 -13.78
CA LEU A 246 15.05 11.48 -13.80
C LEU A 246 15.45 10.68 -12.56
N PRO A 247 14.47 10.25 -11.75
CA PRO A 247 14.74 9.50 -10.53
C PRO A 247 15.31 8.10 -10.84
N LEU A 248 16.32 7.70 -10.08
CA LEU A 248 17.01 6.42 -10.21
C LEU A 248 16.27 5.36 -9.39
N GLU A 249 15.42 4.59 -10.05
CA GLU A 249 14.65 3.55 -9.41
C GLU A 249 15.53 2.41 -8.90
N GLU A 250 15.22 1.92 -7.69
CA GLU A 250 15.82 0.72 -7.10
C GLU A 250 15.37 -0.52 -7.90
N THR A 251 16.24 -1.52 -8.08
CA THR A 251 15.84 -2.84 -8.59
C THR A 251 14.88 -3.52 -7.63
N THR A 252 14.13 -4.53 -8.07
CA THR A 252 13.27 -5.30 -7.15
C THR A 252 14.05 -5.94 -6.00
N THR A 253 15.30 -6.34 -6.23
CA THR A 253 16.21 -6.86 -5.21
C THR A 253 16.59 -5.78 -4.18
N GLU A 254 16.99 -4.58 -4.65
CA GLU A 254 17.29 -3.45 -3.75
C GLU A 254 16.02 -3.04 -2.94
N LYS A 255 14.84 -3.07 -3.58
CA LYS A 255 13.56 -2.79 -2.90
C LYS A 255 13.25 -3.83 -1.82
N ALA A 256 13.45 -5.12 -2.12
CA ALA A 256 13.23 -6.21 -1.18
C ALA A 256 14.09 -6.07 0.08
N ASP A 257 15.38 -5.72 -0.08
CA ASP A 257 16.28 -5.42 1.03
C ASP A 257 15.73 -4.28 1.91
N LYS A 258 15.17 -3.21 1.29
CA LYS A 258 14.55 -2.08 2.03
C LYS A 258 13.28 -2.50 2.78
N TYR A 259 12.46 -3.38 2.22
CA TYR A 259 11.30 -3.93 2.92
C TYR A 259 11.73 -4.68 4.19
N LEU A 260 12.75 -5.55 4.11
CA LEU A 260 13.22 -6.31 5.26
C LEU A 260 13.84 -5.42 6.33
N GLU A 261 14.77 -4.55 5.93
CA GLU A 261 15.46 -3.63 6.82
C GLU A 261 14.47 -2.75 7.60
N ARG A 262 13.54 -2.09 6.92
CA ARG A 262 12.54 -1.20 7.52
C ARG A 262 11.56 -1.93 8.43
N HIS A 263 11.20 -3.17 8.08
CA HIS A 263 10.35 -3.98 8.94
C HIS A 263 11.05 -4.36 10.24
N GLU A 264 12.26 -4.91 10.16
CA GLU A 264 12.97 -5.41 11.33
C GLU A 264 13.47 -4.28 12.25
N GLU A 265 14.01 -3.21 11.69
CA GLU A 265 14.63 -2.14 12.46
C GLU A 265 13.63 -1.13 13.06
N ILE A 266 12.49 -0.89 12.39
CA ILE A 266 11.56 0.15 12.78
C ILE A 266 10.19 -0.42 13.18
N ILE A 267 9.54 -1.13 12.28
CA ILE A 267 8.15 -1.52 12.49
C ILE A 267 8.03 -2.51 13.63
N LYS A 268 8.90 -3.52 13.65
CA LYS A 268 8.91 -4.58 14.65
C LYS A 268 9.65 -4.22 15.94
N ALA A 269 10.71 -3.42 15.83
CA ALA A 269 11.59 -3.13 16.95
C ALA A 269 11.06 -2.06 17.92
N ASP A 270 10.23 -1.13 17.45
CA ASP A 270 9.75 -0.02 18.28
C ASP A 270 8.55 -0.44 19.15
N PRO A 271 8.64 -0.34 20.50
CA PRO A 271 7.53 -0.70 21.38
C PRO A 271 6.30 0.21 21.31
N TYR A 272 6.37 1.34 20.60
CA TYR A 272 5.20 2.20 20.30
C TYR A 272 4.51 1.81 19.00
N SER A 273 5.12 0.97 18.18
CA SER A 273 4.57 0.50 16.91
C SER A 273 3.53 -0.61 17.14
N LEU A 274 2.38 -0.47 16.51
CA LEU A 274 1.34 -1.51 16.45
C LEU A 274 1.50 -2.43 15.21
N GLY A 275 2.54 -2.20 14.39
CA GLY A 275 2.78 -2.87 13.13
C GLY A 275 2.62 -1.95 11.92
N GLY A 276 2.40 -2.51 10.73
CA GLY A 276 2.31 -1.68 9.53
C GLY A 276 1.70 -2.37 8.32
N TYR A 277 1.53 -1.58 7.23
CA TYR A 277 0.95 -2.00 5.96
C TYR A 277 1.94 -1.75 4.82
N SER A 278 2.48 -2.83 4.23
CA SER A 278 3.37 -2.74 3.08
C SER A 278 2.66 -2.12 1.87
N PHE A 279 3.36 -1.24 1.17
CA PHE A 279 2.84 -0.50 0.02
C PHE A 279 3.68 -0.82 -1.23
N LEU A 280 3.13 -1.32 -2.33
CA LEU A 280 1.70 -1.46 -2.59
C LEU A 280 1.41 -2.90 -3.06
N TRP A 281 0.48 -3.56 -2.40
CA TRP A 281 0.07 -4.93 -2.69
C TRP A 281 -0.92 -4.96 -3.86
N THR A 282 -0.41 -4.74 -5.06
CA THR A 282 -1.17 -4.62 -6.31
C THR A 282 -0.29 -4.89 -7.52
N GLN A 283 -0.91 -4.91 -8.69
CA GLN A 283 -0.30 -4.99 -10.01
C GLN A 283 -0.82 -3.86 -10.92
N GLY A 284 -0.11 -3.58 -12.02
CA GLY A 284 -0.59 -2.73 -13.10
C GLY A 284 -0.69 -1.24 -12.80
N ARG A 285 -0.33 -0.79 -11.58
CA ARG A 285 -0.37 0.62 -11.23
C ARG A 285 0.84 1.35 -11.80
N GLN A 286 0.59 2.40 -12.57
CA GLN A 286 1.59 3.36 -13.00
C GLN A 286 1.68 4.47 -11.96
N GLU A 287 2.88 4.67 -11.39
CA GLU A 287 3.23 5.79 -10.52
C GLU A 287 4.73 6.05 -10.70
N ARG A 288 5.08 7.08 -11.42
CA ARG A 288 6.41 7.36 -11.98
C ARG A 288 6.85 6.30 -13.01
N THR A 289 6.90 5.04 -12.59
CA THR A 289 7.02 3.87 -13.46
C THR A 289 5.93 2.85 -13.09
N HIS A 290 5.73 1.86 -13.92
CA HIS A 290 4.82 0.75 -13.63
C HIS A 290 5.44 -0.31 -12.69
N THR A 291 6.67 -0.09 -12.24
CA THR A 291 7.43 -1.01 -11.40
C THR A 291 7.76 -0.43 -10.02
N TRP A 292 7.47 0.87 -9.77
CA TRP A 292 7.96 1.55 -8.56
C TRP A 292 7.47 0.92 -7.26
N TYR A 293 6.14 0.71 -7.13
CA TYR A 293 5.54 0.23 -5.89
C TYR A 293 4.83 -1.11 -5.99
N ASN A 294 4.58 -1.60 -7.20
CA ASN A 294 3.84 -2.84 -7.39
C ASN A 294 4.64 -4.04 -6.87
N MET A 295 4.04 -4.83 -5.98
CA MET A 295 4.65 -6.06 -5.49
C MET A 295 4.38 -7.25 -6.43
N PHE A 296 3.42 -7.09 -7.36
CA PHE A 296 3.13 -8.05 -8.43
C PHE A 296 3.32 -7.38 -9.79
N PHE A 297 3.83 -8.14 -10.77
CA PHE A 297 3.90 -7.65 -12.14
C PHE A 297 2.52 -7.73 -12.81
N ASP A 298 2.37 -7.12 -13.99
CA ASP A 298 1.10 -7.00 -14.71
C ASP A 298 0.40 -8.34 -14.98
N THR A 299 1.15 -9.40 -15.14
CA THR A 299 0.69 -10.77 -15.40
C THR A 299 0.55 -11.62 -14.15
N GLY A 300 0.82 -11.02 -12.96
CA GLY A 300 0.59 -11.62 -11.66
C GLY A 300 1.81 -12.32 -11.04
N GLU A 301 2.99 -12.23 -11.66
CA GLU A 301 4.23 -12.73 -11.07
C GLU A 301 4.60 -11.93 -9.83
N GLU A 302 5.20 -12.60 -8.86
CA GLU A 302 5.60 -12.06 -7.58
C GLU A 302 7.02 -11.49 -7.64
N THR A 303 7.20 -10.27 -7.13
CA THR A 303 8.54 -9.74 -6.90
C THR A 303 9.12 -10.26 -5.60
N GLU A 304 10.44 -10.18 -5.41
CA GLU A 304 11.13 -10.57 -4.17
C GLU A 304 10.55 -9.89 -2.92
N ALA A 305 9.87 -8.74 -3.05
CA ALA A 305 9.22 -8.07 -1.94
C ALA A 305 8.11 -8.92 -1.29
N VAL A 306 7.38 -9.75 -2.05
CA VAL A 306 6.35 -10.67 -1.52
C VAL A 306 6.98 -11.73 -0.61
N GLU A 307 8.11 -12.31 -1.02
CA GLU A 307 8.87 -13.30 -0.24
C GLU A 307 9.43 -12.72 1.04
N VAL A 308 9.93 -11.48 0.95
CA VAL A 308 10.42 -10.75 2.12
C VAL A 308 9.30 -10.52 3.13
N MET A 309 8.08 -10.21 2.66
CA MET A 309 6.95 -10.10 3.56
C MET A 309 6.59 -11.45 4.19
N GLN A 310 6.67 -12.56 3.46
CA GLN A 310 6.50 -13.89 4.04
C GLN A 310 7.51 -14.12 5.17
N TYR A 311 8.79 -13.91 4.91
CA TYR A 311 9.82 -14.06 5.93
C TYR A 311 9.63 -13.14 7.14
N ALA A 312 9.34 -11.86 6.89
CA ALA A 312 9.13 -10.87 7.94
C ALA A 312 7.93 -11.22 8.86
N TRP A 313 6.90 -11.85 8.31
CA TRP A 313 5.67 -12.18 9.03
C TRP A 313 5.67 -13.57 9.67
N THR A 314 6.38 -14.54 9.06
CA THR A 314 6.38 -15.94 9.51
C THR A 314 7.72 -16.38 10.09
N GLY A 315 8.84 -15.78 9.70
CA GLY A 315 10.20 -16.21 9.95
C GLY A 315 10.71 -17.29 8.98
N GLU A 316 9.91 -17.63 7.95
CA GLU A 316 10.21 -18.68 6.99
C GLU A 316 10.22 -18.14 5.56
N TRP A 317 11.30 -18.45 4.81
CA TRP A 317 11.38 -18.13 3.39
C TRP A 317 10.58 -19.15 2.57
N PRO A 318 10.03 -18.75 1.40
CA PRO A 318 9.46 -19.73 0.47
C PRO A 318 10.54 -20.67 -0.08
N ASP A 319 10.13 -21.87 -0.50
CA ASP A 319 11.05 -22.89 -1.07
C ASP A 319 11.67 -22.40 -2.38
N ASN A 320 10.89 -21.77 -3.26
CA ASN A 320 11.37 -21.11 -4.46
C ASN A 320 11.49 -19.61 -4.21
N ARG A 321 12.65 -19.05 -4.51
CA ARG A 321 12.99 -17.63 -4.32
C ARG A 321 12.96 -16.92 -5.68
N ALA A 322 12.56 -15.66 -5.67
CA ALA A 322 12.61 -14.83 -6.86
C ALA A 322 14.04 -14.61 -7.35
N PRO A 323 14.24 -14.41 -8.66
CA PRO A 323 15.53 -14.05 -9.22
C PRO A 323 16.10 -12.80 -8.55
N LYS A 324 17.42 -12.76 -8.39
CA LYS A 324 18.16 -11.60 -7.88
C LYS A 324 18.87 -10.88 -9.01
N ILE A 325 18.67 -9.57 -9.08
CA ILE A 325 19.43 -8.72 -10.01
C ILE A 325 20.62 -8.13 -9.28
N ASP A 326 21.82 -8.55 -9.69
CA ASP A 326 23.07 -8.01 -9.18
C ASP A 326 23.36 -6.62 -9.78
N SER A 327 23.12 -6.45 -11.08
CA SER A 327 23.28 -5.17 -11.76
C SER A 327 22.64 -5.15 -13.14
N VAL A 328 22.37 -3.93 -13.62
CA VAL A 328 21.98 -3.65 -15.00
C VAL A 328 22.85 -2.56 -15.58
N MET A 329 23.27 -2.71 -16.82
CA MET A 329 24.19 -1.80 -17.52
C MET A 329 23.60 -1.39 -18.87
N LEU A 330 23.75 -0.13 -19.24
CA LEU A 330 23.44 0.39 -20.56
C LEU A 330 24.71 1.01 -21.16
N ASN A 331 25.13 0.51 -22.31
CA ASN A 331 26.39 0.93 -22.97
C ASN A 331 27.57 0.91 -21.98
N GLN A 332 27.69 -0.17 -21.18
CA GLN A 332 28.72 -0.40 -20.14
C GLN A 332 28.68 0.61 -18.97
N LYS A 333 27.60 1.36 -18.80
CA LYS A 333 27.39 2.31 -17.71
C LYS A 333 26.24 1.85 -16.81
N SER A 334 26.37 2.06 -15.51
CA SER A 334 25.29 1.80 -14.54
C SER A 334 24.25 2.92 -14.55
N LYS A 335 23.12 2.67 -13.88
CA LYS A 335 22.03 3.66 -13.70
C LYS A 335 22.50 4.98 -13.05
N ASN A 336 23.61 4.96 -12.30
CA ASN A 336 24.17 6.13 -11.63
C ASN A 336 24.99 7.04 -12.56
N ALA A 337 25.21 6.63 -13.81
CA ALA A 337 25.86 7.47 -14.80
C ALA A 337 24.82 8.28 -15.57
N ASP A 338 25.17 9.52 -15.89
CA ASP A 338 24.37 10.33 -16.82
C ASP A 338 24.51 9.77 -18.24
N ILE A 339 23.60 8.88 -18.63
CA ILE A 339 23.69 8.17 -19.91
C ILE A 339 23.08 9.02 -21.00
N LEU A 340 23.94 9.45 -21.90
CA LEU A 340 23.59 10.16 -23.13
C LEU A 340 23.83 9.23 -24.32
N LEU A 341 22.86 9.09 -25.21
CA LEU A 341 22.92 8.31 -26.44
C LEU A 341 22.67 9.21 -27.65
N GLU A 342 23.32 8.92 -28.78
CA GLU A 342 23.04 9.56 -30.06
C GLU A 342 21.81 8.92 -30.71
N ALA A 343 20.94 9.75 -31.28
CA ALA A 343 19.76 9.28 -32.01
C ALA A 343 20.10 8.28 -33.12
N ASP A 344 19.23 7.30 -33.37
CA ASP A 344 19.36 6.30 -34.43
C ASP A 344 20.64 5.42 -34.38
N LYS A 345 21.43 5.48 -33.32
CA LYS A 345 22.60 4.61 -33.12
C LYS A 345 22.24 3.32 -32.39
N SER A 346 23.05 2.29 -32.63
CA SER A 346 22.88 0.99 -31.98
C SER A 346 23.64 0.93 -30.65
N TYR A 347 22.97 0.44 -29.61
CA TYR A 347 23.53 0.25 -28.27
C TYR A 347 23.17 -1.10 -27.71
N GLN A 348 23.78 -1.46 -26.59
CA GLN A 348 23.48 -2.69 -25.86
C GLN A 348 23.17 -2.37 -24.39
N ALA A 349 22.19 -3.08 -23.85
CA ALA A 349 22.00 -3.20 -22.41
C ALA A 349 22.20 -4.65 -21.97
N GLN A 350 22.64 -4.83 -20.72
CA GLN A 350 22.94 -6.13 -20.14
C GLN A 350 22.46 -6.17 -18.69
N VAL A 351 21.85 -7.27 -18.30
CA VAL A 351 21.50 -7.58 -16.90
C VAL A 351 22.35 -8.74 -16.41
N TYR A 352 22.78 -8.64 -15.16
CA TYR A 352 23.40 -9.71 -14.40
C TYR A 352 22.41 -10.12 -13.32
N ALA A 353 21.93 -11.36 -13.41
CA ALA A 353 20.96 -11.92 -12.51
C ALA A 353 21.31 -13.35 -12.15
N THR A 354 20.93 -13.78 -10.98
CA THR A 354 21.18 -15.13 -10.44
C THR A 354 19.89 -15.74 -9.90
N ASP A 355 19.76 -17.03 -10.10
CA ASP A 355 18.68 -17.86 -9.56
C ASP A 355 19.10 -19.33 -9.51
N GLN A 356 18.32 -20.18 -8.81
CA GLN A 356 18.48 -21.62 -8.83
C GLN A 356 17.88 -22.24 -10.09
N ASP A 357 16.89 -21.58 -10.67
CA ASP A 357 16.18 -22.00 -11.86
C ASP A 357 16.76 -21.41 -13.15
N HIS A 358 16.27 -21.91 -14.28
CA HIS A 358 16.57 -21.32 -15.58
C HIS A 358 15.84 -20.01 -15.74
N LEU A 359 16.58 -18.93 -16.03
CA LEU A 359 16.04 -17.60 -16.20
C LEU A 359 15.61 -17.31 -17.63
N SER A 360 14.51 -16.60 -17.77
CA SER A 360 14.08 -15.99 -19.03
C SER A 360 14.08 -14.48 -18.93
N TYR A 361 14.29 -13.79 -20.06
CA TYR A 361 14.51 -12.36 -20.09
C TYR A 361 13.57 -11.70 -21.08
N GLU A 362 13.06 -10.53 -20.72
CA GLU A 362 12.29 -9.66 -21.60
C GLU A 362 12.73 -8.22 -21.39
N TRP A 363 12.82 -7.47 -22.48
CA TRP A 363 13.21 -6.06 -22.43
C TRP A 363 12.15 -5.18 -23.05
N GLU A 364 12.01 -3.98 -22.50
CA GLU A 364 11.12 -2.97 -23.03
C GLU A 364 11.75 -1.58 -22.95
N ILE A 365 11.38 -0.72 -23.90
CA ILE A 365 11.80 0.70 -23.90
C ILE A 365 10.54 1.55 -23.86
N TYR A 366 10.54 2.55 -22.96
CA TYR A 366 9.48 3.54 -22.85
C TYR A 366 10.05 4.97 -22.90
N PRO A 367 9.33 5.96 -23.46
CA PRO A 367 9.58 7.35 -23.14
C PRO A 367 9.30 7.57 -21.64
N GLU A 368 10.00 8.50 -21.00
CA GLU A 368 9.69 8.88 -19.62
C GLU A 368 8.31 9.50 -19.54
N ASN A 369 7.59 9.17 -18.47
CA ASN A 369 6.27 9.76 -18.24
C ASN A 369 6.41 11.23 -17.86
N THR A 370 5.69 12.09 -18.56
CA THR A 370 5.64 13.53 -18.31
C THR A 370 4.31 13.95 -17.66
N GLU A 371 3.33 13.07 -17.64
CA GLU A 371 2.02 13.28 -17.00
C GLU A 371 2.02 12.62 -15.63
N PHE A 372 2.17 13.42 -14.59
CA PHE A 372 2.21 12.89 -13.22
C PHE A 372 0.82 12.87 -12.63
N GLY A 373 0.44 11.73 -12.05
CA GLY A 373 -0.76 11.56 -11.28
C GLY A 373 -0.75 12.45 -10.03
N TYR A 374 -1.89 13.04 -9.70
CA TYR A 374 -2.03 13.85 -8.51
C TYR A 374 -2.59 13.01 -7.36
N ALA A 375 -1.93 13.07 -6.22
CA ALA A 375 -2.45 12.56 -4.95
C ALA A 375 -2.84 11.08 -4.92
N GLY A 376 -2.02 10.20 -5.50
CA GLY A 376 -2.27 8.76 -5.49
C GLY A 376 -3.26 8.28 -6.56
N HIS A 377 -3.64 9.14 -7.52
CA HIS A 377 -4.28 8.69 -8.75
C HIS A 377 -3.24 8.04 -9.65
N GLY A 378 -3.58 6.89 -10.25
CA GLY A 378 -2.72 6.23 -11.22
C GLY A 378 -2.42 7.14 -12.42
N GLU A 379 -1.22 7.02 -12.94
CA GLU A 379 -0.77 7.69 -14.15
C GLU A 379 -1.07 6.81 -15.38
N ASN A 380 -1.05 7.41 -16.55
CA ASN A 380 -1.11 6.65 -17.80
C ASN A 380 0.28 6.11 -18.12
N ARG A 381 0.39 4.81 -18.41
CA ARG A 381 1.65 4.23 -18.91
C ARG A 381 1.86 4.69 -20.35
N PRO A 382 3.05 5.21 -20.69
CA PRO A 382 3.38 5.52 -22.08
C PRO A 382 3.33 4.28 -22.97
N GLU A 383 3.17 4.48 -24.28
CA GLU A 383 3.29 3.37 -25.24
C GLU A 383 4.76 2.90 -25.36
N SER A 384 4.95 1.59 -25.41
CA SER A 384 6.29 1.02 -25.53
C SER A 384 6.90 1.27 -26.91
N LEU A 385 8.22 1.42 -26.92
CA LEU A 385 9.02 1.57 -28.13
C LEU A 385 9.75 0.26 -28.51
N ASN A 386 9.15 -0.90 -28.20
CA ASN A 386 9.77 -2.21 -28.37
C ASN A 386 10.17 -2.54 -29.82
N LYS A 387 9.63 -1.83 -30.82
CA LYS A 387 10.09 -1.87 -32.23
C LYS A 387 11.55 -1.48 -32.41
N LEU A 388 12.15 -0.79 -31.44
CA LEU A 388 13.55 -0.39 -31.46
C LEU A 388 14.50 -1.51 -31.00
N LEU A 389 13.99 -2.54 -30.34
CA LEU A 389 14.77 -3.71 -29.93
C LEU A 389 15.17 -4.54 -31.16
N LYS A 390 16.43 -4.90 -31.26
CA LYS A 390 17.00 -5.75 -32.32
C LYS A 390 17.00 -7.23 -31.91
N THR A 391 17.22 -7.47 -30.62
CA THR A 391 17.15 -8.77 -29.97
C THR A 391 16.26 -8.67 -28.75
N ASN A 392 15.74 -9.79 -28.29
CA ASN A 392 15.02 -9.90 -27.02
C ASN A 392 15.09 -11.35 -26.55
N GLY A 393 14.82 -11.62 -25.26
CA GLY A 393 14.81 -12.98 -24.72
C GLY A 393 16.13 -13.44 -24.09
N GLU A 394 17.17 -12.62 -24.10
CA GLU A 394 18.48 -12.93 -23.51
C GLU A 394 18.90 -11.87 -22.48
N SER A 395 19.89 -12.22 -21.65
CA SER A 395 20.47 -11.28 -20.66
C SER A 395 21.14 -10.04 -21.26
N VAL A 396 21.39 -10.07 -22.59
CA VAL A 396 21.91 -8.94 -23.36
C VAL A 396 20.93 -8.59 -24.47
N VAL A 397 20.58 -7.32 -24.56
CA VAL A 397 19.71 -6.79 -25.61
C VAL A 397 20.48 -5.76 -26.46
N ALA A 398 20.30 -5.82 -27.77
CA ALA A 398 20.72 -4.77 -28.69
C ALA A 398 19.49 -3.97 -29.14
N PHE A 399 19.61 -2.65 -29.21
CA PHE A 399 18.54 -1.76 -29.64
C PHE A 399 19.06 -0.56 -30.41
N ILE A 400 18.16 0.14 -31.10
CA ILE A 400 18.44 1.44 -31.71
C ILE A 400 17.91 2.52 -30.77
N ALA A 401 18.72 3.53 -30.45
CA ALA A 401 18.22 4.67 -29.68
C ALA A 401 17.09 5.38 -30.44
N PRO A 402 16.06 5.89 -29.71
CA PRO A 402 14.99 6.66 -30.32
C PRO A 402 15.54 7.79 -31.24
N ALA A 403 14.79 8.10 -32.31
CA ALA A 403 15.17 9.16 -33.25
C ALA A 403 14.87 10.57 -32.70
N GLU A 404 13.98 10.69 -31.74
CA GLU A 404 13.58 11.97 -31.16
C GLU A 404 14.41 12.26 -29.91
N GLU A 405 14.88 13.51 -29.78
CA GLU A 405 15.51 14.02 -28.58
C GLU A 405 14.54 13.89 -27.39
N GLY A 406 15.02 13.35 -26.27
CA GLY A 406 14.15 13.19 -25.11
C GLY A 406 14.67 12.22 -24.05
N ASN A 407 13.84 12.04 -23.04
CA ASN A 407 14.12 11.15 -21.91
C ASN A 407 13.40 9.81 -22.09
N TYR A 408 14.12 8.74 -21.85
CA TYR A 408 13.67 7.37 -22.04
C TYR A 408 14.13 6.47 -20.90
N ARG A 409 13.52 5.28 -20.79
CA ARG A 409 13.90 4.25 -19.84
C ARG A 409 13.84 2.88 -20.49
N ILE A 410 14.90 2.09 -20.32
CA ILE A 410 14.92 0.69 -20.70
C ILE A 410 14.68 -0.18 -19.46
N PHE A 411 13.76 -1.13 -19.56
CA PHE A 411 13.40 -2.09 -18.53
C PHE A 411 13.88 -3.48 -18.90
N VAL A 412 14.21 -4.29 -17.89
CA VAL A 412 14.43 -5.72 -18.02
C VAL A 412 13.59 -6.46 -16.97
N TYR A 413 12.93 -7.50 -17.45
CA TYR A 413 12.14 -8.44 -16.66
C TYR A 413 12.84 -9.78 -16.70
N VAL A 414 13.20 -10.30 -15.53
CA VAL A 414 13.91 -11.57 -15.37
C VAL A 414 12.98 -12.51 -14.62
N ARG A 415 12.55 -13.59 -15.26
CA ARG A 415 11.60 -14.55 -14.70
C ARG A 415 12.25 -15.90 -14.45
N ASP A 416 11.86 -16.53 -13.35
CA ASP A 416 12.12 -17.93 -13.07
C ASP A 416 11.01 -18.85 -13.65
N GLN A 417 10.99 -20.12 -13.24
CA GLN A 417 9.95 -21.07 -13.59
C GLN A 417 8.84 -21.17 -12.53
N GLY A 418 8.99 -20.48 -11.39
CA GLY A 418 8.12 -20.52 -10.23
C GLY A 418 7.11 -19.37 -10.11
N ASN A 419 6.88 -18.61 -11.20
CA ASN A 419 6.01 -17.44 -11.23
C ASN A 419 6.55 -16.24 -10.44
N ASN A 420 7.88 -16.11 -10.33
CA ASN A 420 8.53 -14.95 -9.74
C ASN A 420 9.26 -14.12 -10.80
N ILE A 421 9.44 -12.85 -10.48
CA ILE A 421 10.03 -11.88 -11.38
C ILE A 421 10.97 -10.92 -10.63
N ALA A 422 12.12 -10.67 -11.24
CA ALA A 422 12.98 -9.55 -10.86
C ALA A 422 12.99 -8.50 -11.97
N ILE A 423 13.00 -7.22 -11.59
CA ILE A 423 12.88 -6.10 -12.51
C ILE A 423 13.93 -5.06 -12.20
N ALA A 424 14.54 -4.55 -13.26
CA ALA A 424 15.42 -3.39 -13.19
C ALA A 424 15.18 -2.46 -14.38
N ASN A 425 15.57 -1.22 -14.22
CA ASN A 425 15.53 -0.25 -15.32
C ASN A 425 16.68 0.76 -15.27
N ILE A 426 16.94 1.39 -16.39
CA ILE A 426 17.94 2.46 -16.52
C ILE A 426 17.33 3.62 -17.31
N PRO A 427 17.28 4.84 -16.74
CA PRO A 427 16.94 6.04 -17.49
C PRO A 427 18.11 6.51 -18.37
N PHE A 428 17.80 7.03 -19.55
CA PHE A 428 18.78 7.61 -20.47
C PHE A 428 18.18 8.79 -21.24
N HIS A 429 19.04 9.64 -21.74
CA HIS A 429 18.66 10.74 -22.62
C HIS A 429 19.19 10.50 -24.03
N VAL A 430 18.44 10.95 -25.03
CA VAL A 430 18.84 10.96 -26.44
C VAL A 430 18.95 12.41 -26.91
N ASP A 431 20.06 12.77 -27.57
CA ASP A 431 20.32 14.06 -28.26
C ASP A 431 20.41 13.91 -29.78
#